data_ac5f7930f4a793ed1a634eaed3d314e5
#
_entry.id   ac5f7930f4a793ed1a634eaed3d314e5
#
_cell.length_a   1.000
_cell.length_b   1.000
_cell.length_c   1.000
_cell.angle_alpha   90.00
_cell.angle_beta   90.00
_cell.angle_gamma   90.00
#
_symmetry.space_group_name_H-M   'P 1'
#
loop_
_entity.id
_entity.type
_entity.pdbx_description
1 polymer ?
#
loop_
_entity_poly.entity_id
_entity_poly.type
_entity_poly.pdbx_seq_one_letter_code
_entity_poly.pdbx_strand_id
1 'polypeptide(L)'
;MMSFIKAWSLVILSLCYTFFVAKLVPKGIKRLILIIPVFLVFFIVPFLISSINLVGTTAFFITWLANFKLFLFALGRGPLSSNPKPLSLPVFLAVSCFPIKIQSSPKPTTSQSHRSREGPLSYTIKAVLLILVINVYDYSSKLPDTIVLTLYAIHIYCILELILAATATMVRAMSDLELEPQFNEPYLATSLQDFWGRRWNLMVPGILRPTVYEPIVQLFSVLGRNWSRVPAVFGTFIVSGIMHELIFYYMGRVWPDWKIMWFFLINGVCTTVEIIIKKAVNGRWRFPTVVGRVLTLGFVMVTSLWLFLPEFERCNIVERGLDEYATISAVAAEITRSMTSSLF
;
A
#
# COMPACT_ATOMS: atom_id res chain seq x y z
N MET A 1 2.70 -14.33 -19.23
CA MET A 1 1.41 -13.66 -19.57
C MET A 1 0.19 -14.56 -19.34
N MET A 2 0.14 -15.80 -19.85
CA MET A 2 -1.02 -16.71 -19.63
C MET A 2 -1.37 -16.97 -18.15
N SER A 3 -0.38 -17.11 -17.27
CA SER A 3 -0.62 -17.33 -15.83
C SER A 3 -1.23 -16.11 -15.15
N PHE A 4 -0.82 -14.89 -15.52
CA PHE A 4 -1.38 -13.65 -15.02
C PHE A 4 -2.85 -13.47 -15.40
N ILE A 5 -3.19 -13.72 -16.67
CA ILE A 5 -4.58 -13.64 -17.15
C ILE A 5 -5.46 -14.63 -16.39
N LYS A 6 -5.02 -15.88 -16.20
CA LYS A 6 -5.76 -16.89 -15.43
C LYS A 6 -5.95 -16.45 -13.96
N ALA A 7 -4.89 -15.94 -13.33
CA ALA A 7 -4.93 -15.45 -11.95
C ALA A 7 -5.95 -14.31 -11.79
N TRP A 8 -5.91 -13.31 -12.65
CA TRP A 8 -6.84 -12.19 -12.59
C TRP A 8 -8.27 -12.54 -13.03
N SER A 9 -8.45 -13.49 -13.95
CA SER A 9 -9.79 -14.04 -14.25
C SER A 9 -10.41 -14.67 -13.01
N LEU A 10 -9.63 -15.41 -12.22
CA LEU A 10 -10.08 -16.00 -10.96
C LEU A 10 -10.45 -14.91 -9.92
N VAL A 11 -9.68 -13.81 -9.84
CA VAL A 11 -10.02 -12.66 -9.00
C VAL A 11 -11.34 -12.04 -9.43
N ILE A 12 -11.52 -11.75 -10.71
CA ILE A 12 -12.76 -11.15 -11.24
C ILE A 12 -13.96 -12.04 -10.98
N LEU A 13 -13.87 -13.34 -11.24
CA LEU A 13 -14.95 -14.30 -10.98
C LEU A 13 -15.31 -14.36 -9.49
N SER A 14 -14.31 -14.35 -8.60
CA SER A 14 -14.52 -14.33 -7.15
C SER A 14 -15.19 -13.04 -6.67
N LEU A 15 -14.87 -11.91 -7.28
CA LEU A 15 -15.53 -10.64 -6.97
C LEU A 15 -16.94 -10.56 -7.54
N CYS A 16 -17.19 -11.11 -8.74
CA CYS A 16 -18.54 -11.26 -9.28
C CYS A 16 -19.40 -12.13 -8.36
N TYR A 17 -18.88 -13.27 -7.91
CA TYR A 17 -19.54 -14.10 -6.91
C TYR A 17 -19.90 -13.29 -5.65
N THR A 18 -18.92 -12.56 -5.09
CA THR A 18 -19.14 -11.72 -3.90
C THR A 18 -20.23 -10.67 -4.12
N PHE A 19 -20.24 -10.04 -5.30
CA PHE A 19 -21.25 -9.04 -5.67
C PHE A 19 -22.67 -9.64 -5.71
N PHE A 20 -22.83 -10.83 -6.30
CA PHE A 20 -24.14 -11.52 -6.34
C PHE A 20 -24.55 -12.05 -4.98
N VAL A 21 -23.64 -12.61 -4.18
CA VAL A 21 -23.93 -13.00 -2.78
C VAL A 21 -24.45 -11.81 -1.99
N ALA A 22 -23.87 -10.63 -2.19
CA ALA A 22 -24.29 -9.42 -1.47
C ALA A 22 -25.68 -8.92 -1.86
N LYS A 23 -26.20 -9.27 -3.03
CA LYS A 23 -27.59 -8.98 -3.44
C LYS A 23 -28.60 -9.94 -2.78
N LEU A 24 -28.17 -11.18 -2.51
CA LEU A 24 -29.05 -12.23 -1.99
C LEU A 24 -29.02 -12.33 -0.47
N VAL A 25 -27.88 -11.96 0.14
CA VAL A 25 -27.65 -12.17 1.59
C VAL A 25 -27.41 -10.82 2.27
N PRO A 26 -28.17 -10.50 3.34
CA PRO A 26 -27.98 -9.26 4.08
C PRO A 26 -26.59 -9.21 4.73
N LYS A 27 -26.10 -7.99 4.98
CA LYS A 27 -24.83 -7.74 5.68
C LYS A 27 -24.80 -8.44 7.05
N GLY A 28 -23.64 -8.97 7.41
CA GLY A 28 -23.41 -9.65 8.67
C GLY A 28 -22.64 -10.96 8.52
N ILE A 29 -22.65 -11.76 9.58
CA ILE A 29 -21.90 -13.01 9.70
C ILE A 29 -22.24 -14.02 8.57
N LYS A 30 -23.51 -14.15 8.18
CA LYS A 30 -23.91 -15.08 7.11
C LYS A 30 -23.22 -14.73 5.77
N ARG A 31 -23.20 -13.44 5.41
CA ARG A 31 -22.47 -12.96 4.22
C ARG A 31 -20.97 -13.22 4.36
N LEU A 32 -20.39 -12.96 5.53
CA LEU A 32 -18.97 -13.20 5.79
C LEU A 32 -18.61 -14.68 5.56
N ILE A 33 -19.39 -15.62 6.09
CA ILE A 33 -19.15 -17.05 5.89
C ILE A 33 -19.18 -17.44 4.42
N LEU A 34 -20.13 -16.91 3.63
CA LEU A 34 -20.26 -17.23 2.22
C LEU A 34 -19.10 -16.68 1.37
N ILE A 35 -18.43 -15.61 1.81
CA ILE A 35 -17.28 -15.06 1.09
C ILE A 35 -15.90 -15.57 1.58
N ILE A 36 -15.86 -16.42 2.62
CA ILE A 36 -14.61 -17.07 3.07
C ILE A 36 -13.85 -17.73 1.92
N PRO A 37 -14.48 -18.49 1.00
CA PRO A 37 -13.76 -19.08 -0.13
C PRO A 37 -13.03 -18.05 -0.99
N VAL A 38 -13.59 -16.83 -1.13
CA VAL A 38 -12.94 -15.74 -1.88
C VAL A 38 -11.65 -15.27 -1.19
N PHE A 39 -11.65 -15.17 0.14
CA PHE A 39 -10.43 -14.85 0.90
C PHE A 39 -9.34 -15.88 0.65
N LEU A 40 -9.68 -17.18 0.69
CA LEU A 40 -8.72 -18.26 0.43
C LEU A 40 -8.17 -18.18 -1.00
N VAL A 41 -9.03 -17.95 -2.00
CA VAL A 41 -8.59 -17.74 -3.38
C VAL A 41 -7.61 -16.57 -3.48
N PHE A 42 -7.88 -15.45 -2.80
CA PHE A 42 -7.01 -14.27 -2.83
C PHE A 42 -5.65 -14.50 -2.17
N PHE A 43 -5.54 -15.44 -1.23
CA PHE A 43 -4.26 -15.90 -0.70
C PHE A 43 -3.50 -16.82 -1.68
N ILE A 44 -4.21 -17.54 -2.56
CA ILE A 44 -3.61 -18.47 -3.52
C ILE A 44 -3.16 -17.75 -4.80
N VAL A 45 -3.89 -16.72 -5.24
CA VAL A 45 -3.66 -16.02 -6.52
C VAL A 45 -2.22 -15.59 -6.75
N PRO A 46 -1.47 -15.00 -5.79
CA PRO A 46 -0.07 -14.60 -6.03
C PRO A 46 0.85 -15.77 -6.36
N PHE A 47 0.52 -17.00 -5.93
CA PHE A 47 1.29 -18.20 -6.27
C PHE A 47 1.20 -18.58 -7.75
N LEU A 48 0.17 -18.12 -8.44
CA LEU A 48 -0.05 -18.40 -9.87
C LEU A 48 0.70 -17.45 -10.80
N ILE A 49 1.34 -16.41 -10.25
CA ILE A 49 2.01 -15.36 -11.03
C ILE A 49 3.52 -15.59 -10.95
N SER A 50 4.20 -15.57 -12.10
CA SER A 50 5.65 -15.77 -12.21
C SER A 50 6.44 -14.45 -12.20
N SER A 51 5.87 -13.36 -12.73
CA SER A 51 6.50 -12.03 -12.75
C SER A 51 6.59 -11.45 -11.34
N ILE A 52 7.79 -11.02 -10.93
CA ILE A 52 8.01 -10.50 -9.58
C ILE A 52 7.31 -9.16 -9.34
N ASN A 53 7.30 -8.28 -10.36
CA ASN A 53 6.63 -6.99 -10.28
C ASN A 53 5.10 -7.16 -10.17
N LEU A 54 4.54 -8.10 -10.94
CA LEU A 54 3.11 -8.38 -10.91
C LEU A 54 2.69 -9.15 -9.66
N VAL A 55 3.53 -10.05 -9.14
CA VAL A 55 3.25 -10.79 -7.89
C VAL A 55 3.19 -9.85 -6.70
N GLY A 56 4.17 -8.94 -6.54
CA GLY A 56 4.19 -7.98 -5.44
C GLY A 56 2.98 -7.06 -5.46
N THR A 57 2.67 -6.49 -6.64
CA THR A 57 1.49 -5.62 -6.82
C THR A 57 0.19 -6.39 -6.56
N THR A 58 0.04 -7.62 -7.08
CA THR A 58 -1.16 -8.44 -6.86
C THR A 58 -1.31 -8.83 -5.39
N ALA A 59 -0.23 -9.22 -4.72
CA ALA A 59 -0.26 -9.54 -3.30
C ALA A 59 -0.72 -8.33 -2.47
N PHE A 60 -0.18 -7.14 -2.72
CA PHE A 60 -0.58 -5.93 -2.03
C PHE A 60 -2.06 -5.57 -2.30
N PHE A 61 -2.50 -5.59 -3.57
CA PHE A 61 -3.84 -5.17 -3.94
C PHE A 61 -4.91 -6.20 -3.57
N ILE A 62 -4.65 -7.48 -3.82
CA ILE A 62 -5.66 -8.54 -3.71
C ILE A 62 -5.58 -9.25 -2.37
N THR A 63 -4.40 -9.81 -2.02
CA THR A 63 -4.26 -10.58 -0.78
C THR A 63 -4.42 -9.70 0.46
N TRP A 64 -3.98 -8.46 0.40
CA TRP A 64 -4.12 -7.54 1.50
C TRP A 64 -5.36 -6.64 1.36
N LEU A 65 -5.31 -5.63 0.48
CA LEU A 65 -6.33 -4.57 0.47
C LEU A 65 -7.72 -5.08 0.12
N ALA A 66 -7.86 -5.95 -0.89
CA ALA A 66 -9.17 -6.48 -1.28
C ALA A 66 -9.76 -7.36 -0.19
N ASN A 67 -8.99 -8.25 0.43
CA ASN A 67 -9.46 -9.07 1.54
C ASN A 67 -10.01 -8.23 2.70
N PHE A 68 -9.30 -7.18 3.11
CA PHE A 68 -9.78 -6.29 4.18
C PHE A 68 -11.02 -5.49 3.77
N LYS A 69 -11.10 -5.03 2.51
CA LYS A 69 -12.29 -4.35 2.00
C LYS A 69 -13.50 -5.27 1.96
N LEU A 70 -13.33 -6.51 1.50
CA LEU A 70 -14.40 -7.50 1.46
C LEU A 70 -14.84 -7.92 2.86
N PHE A 71 -13.92 -8.03 3.81
CA PHE A 71 -14.24 -8.25 5.21
C PHE A 71 -15.16 -7.15 5.76
N LEU A 72 -14.77 -5.88 5.55
CA LEU A 72 -15.60 -4.74 5.95
C LEU A 72 -16.94 -4.73 5.22
N PHE A 73 -16.93 -5.03 3.91
CA PHE A 73 -18.14 -5.11 3.09
C PHE A 73 -19.14 -6.16 3.57
N ALA A 74 -18.63 -7.33 3.98
CA ALA A 74 -19.47 -8.37 4.55
C ALA A 74 -20.25 -7.87 5.78
N LEU A 75 -19.59 -7.06 6.60
CA LEU A 75 -20.16 -6.46 7.81
C LEU A 75 -20.94 -5.16 7.54
N GLY A 76 -21.05 -4.73 6.28
CA GLY A 76 -21.74 -3.50 5.88
C GLY A 76 -20.98 -2.23 6.22
N ARG A 77 -19.65 -2.30 6.25
CA ARG A 77 -18.70 -1.20 6.53
C ARG A 77 -17.74 -0.99 5.36
N GLY A 78 -16.92 0.05 5.46
CA GLY A 78 -15.83 0.32 4.51
C GLY A 78 -16.28 0.87 3.16
N PRO A 79 -15.32 1.05 2.22
CA PRO A 79 -15.54 1.81 0.99
C PRO A 79 -16.58 1.20 0.04
N LEU A 80 -16.79 -0.13 0.10
CA LEU A 80 -17.77 -0.82 -0.74
C LEU A 80 -19.21 -0.69 -0.22
N SER A 81 -19.40 -0.19 1.01
CA SER A 81 -20.71 -0.01 1.65
C SER A 81 -21.05 1.46 1.98
N SER A 82 -20.12 2.38 1.71
CA SER A 82 -20.26 3.79 2.14
C SER A 82 -21.19 4.63 1.27
N ASN A 83 -21.48 4.18 0.06
CA ASN A 83 -22.38 4.91 -0.85
C ASN A 83 -23.84 4.59 -0.54
N PRO A 84 -24.74 5.60 -0.50
CA PRO A 84 -26.17 5.40 -0.32
C PRO A 84 -26.81 4.62 -1.49
N LYS A 85 -26.23 4.70 -2.69
CA LYS A 85 -26.64 3.90 -3.85
C LYS A 85 -25.73 2.68 -3.99
N PRO A 86 -26.28 1.50 -4.32
CA PRO A 86 -25.49 0.32 -4.59
C PRO A 86 -24.54 0.58 -5.76
N LEU A 87 -23.28 0.15 -5.61
CA LEU A 87 -22.28 0.27 -6.66
C LEU A 87 -22.68 -0.59 -7.89
N SER A 88 -22.45 -0.09 -9.10
CA SER A 88 -22.51 -0.92 -10.30
C SER A 88 -21.40 -1.99 -10.27
N LEU A 89 -21.58 -3.10 -10.98
CA LEU A 89 -20.58 -4.18 -10.98
C LEU A 89 -19.18 -3.70 -11.39
N PRO A 90 -18.99 -2.91 -12.48
CA PRO A 90 -17.64 -2.44 -12.84
C PRO A 90 -16.99 -1.59 -11.74
N VAL A 91 -17.76 -0.71 -11.12
CA VAL A 91 -17.26 0.14 -10.02
C VAL A 91 -16.95 -0.70 -8.78
N PHE A 92 -17.80 -1.70 -8.46
CA PHE A 92 -17.52 -2.63 -7.36
C PHE A 92 -16.21 -3.39 -7.59
N LEU A 93 -15.97 -3.93 -8.79
CA LEU A 93 -14.73 -4.60 -9.15
C LEU A 93 -13.53 -3.66 -9.00
N ALA A 94 -13.60 -2.46 -9.57
CA ALA A 94 -12.53 -1.48 -9.50
C ALA A 94 -12.21 -1.06 -8.04
N VAL A 95 -13.24 -0.71 -7.25
CA VAL A 95 -13.06 -0.32 -5.84
C VAL A 95 -12.54 -1.47 -4.99
N SER A 96 -12.89 -2.72 -5.31
CA SER A 96 -12.39 -3.90 -4.61
C SER A 96 -10.91 -4.15 -4.92
N CYS A 97 -10.53 -4.16 -6.20
CA CYS A 97 -9.17 -4.52 -6.64
C CYS A 97 -8.13 -3.42 -6.37
N PHE A 98 -8.49 -2.15 -6.61
CA PHE A 98 -7.50 -1.07 -6.60
C PHE A 98 -7.39 -0.36 -5.25
N PRO A 99 -6.20 0.17 -4.91
CA PRO A 99 -5.93 0.89 -3.67
C PRO A 99 -6.51 2.31 -3.73
N ILE A 100 -7.83 2.42 -3.75
CA ILE A 100 -8.54 3.68 -3.84
C ILE A 100 -9.32 3.96 -2.57
N LYS A 101 -9.31 5.22 -2.15
CA LYS A 101 -10.10 5.73 -1.05
C LYS A 101 -11.08 6.75 -1.59
N ILE A 102 -12.38 6.43 -1.49
CA ILE A 102 -13.47 7.32 -1.92
C ILE A 102 -13.56 8.47 -0.92
N GLN A 103 -13.60 9.69 -1.43
CA GLN A 103 -13.81 10.88 -0.61
C GLN A 103 -15.26 10.88 -0.11
N SER A 104 -15.45 10.83 1.19
CA SER A 104 -16.76 10.99 1.82
C SER A 104 -17.16 12.47 1.72
N SER A 105 -18.25 12.76 1.05
CA SER A 105 -18.91 14.07 0.80
C SER A 105 -18.15 15.35 1.14
N PRO A 106 -18.17 16.38 0.27
CA PRO A 106 -17.52 17.65 0.56
C PRO A 106 -18.18 18.27 1.80
N LYS A 107 -17.52 18.26 2.94
CA LYS A 107 -17.84 19.18 4.01
C LYS A 107 -17.53 20.58 3.48
N PRO A 108 -18.49 21.52 3.50
CA PRO A 108 -18.20 22.92 3.27
C PRO A 108 -17.40 23.40 4.49
N THR A 109 -16.10 23.32 4.42
CA THR A 109 -15.22 23.87 5.43
C THR A 109 -14.36 24.96 4.83
N THR A 110 -14.59 26.15 5.31
CA THR A 110 -13.77 27.36 5.28
C THR A 110 -12.36 27.14 5.89
N SER A 111 -11.74 26.05 5.59
CA SER A 111 -10.32 25.79 5.76
C SER A 111 -9.93 24.72 4.76
N GLN A 112 -9.63 25.17 3.53
CA GLN A 112 -8.78 24.41 2.63
C GLN A 112 -7.44 24.20 3.33
N SER A 113 -7.33 23.16 4.16
CA SER A 113 -6.04 22.60 4.41
C SER A 113 -5.50 22.18 3.04
N HIS A 114 -4.42 22.80 2.61
CA HIS A 114 -3.67 22.46 1.42
C HIS A 114 -3.30 20.96 1.45
N ARG A 115 -4.23 20.09 1.06
CA ARG A 115 -3.89 18.79 0.54
C ARG A 115 -3.43 19.08 -0.88
N SER A 116 -2.15 19.27 -1.04
CA SER A 116 -1.52 19.47 -2.33
C SER A 116 -1.89 18.27 -3.21
N ARG A 117 -2.80 18.51 -4.14
CA ARG A 117 -2.97 17.61 -5.28
C ARG A 117 -1.65 17.72 -6.02
N GLU A 118 -0.81 16.70 -5.92
CA GLU A 118 0.44 16.69 -6.66
C GLU A 118 0.14 16.93 -8.13
N GLY A 119 0.77 17.94 -8.70
CA GLY A 119 0.59 18.30 -10.10
C GLY A 119 1.29 17.29 -11.03
N PRO A 120 0.94 17.26 -12.32
CA PRO A 120 1.59 16.39 -13.31
C PRO A 120 3.13 16.48 -13.29
N LEU A 121 3.67 17.66 -13.00
CA LEU A 121 5.12 17.88 -12.89
C LEU A 121 5.77 17.03 -11.80
N SER A 122 5.11 16.85 -10.65
CA SER A 122 5.63 16.01 -9.56
C SER A 122 5.77 14.56 -9.99
N TYR A 123 4.78 14.00 -10.68
CA TYR A 123 4.84 12.63 -11.22
C TYR A 123 5.89 12.48 -12.31
N THR A 124 6.07 13.51 -13.16
CA THR A 124 7.15 13.53 -14.17
C THR A 124 8.53 13.51 -13.51
N ILE A 125 8.75 14.31 -12.47
CA ILE A 125 10.02 14.33 -11.72
C ILE A 125 10.28 12.93 -11.11
N LYS A 126 9.28 12.29 -10.51
CA LYS A 126 9.41 10.95 -9.92
C LYS A 126 9.68 9.88 -10.97
N ALA A 127 9.06 9.99 -12.14
CA ALA A 127 9.34 9.07 -13.25
C ALA A 127 10.78 9.23 -13.78
N VAL A 128 11.25 10.46 -13.96
CA VAL A 128 12.65 10.73 -14.36
C VAL A 128 13.62 10.24 -13.29
N LEU A 129 13.33 10.50 -12.00
CA LEU A 129 14.14 10.01 -10.88
C LEU A 129 14.21 8.48 -10.87
N LEU A 130 13.09 7.80 -11.10
CA LEU A 130 13.03 6.34 -11.18
C LEU A 130 13.91 5.81 -12.33
N ILE A 131 13.85 6.43 -13.52
CA ILE A 131 14.69 6.05 -14.66
C ILE A 131 16.16 6.25 -14.31
N LEU A 132 16.54 7.37 -13.68
CA LEU A 132 17.91 7.60 -13.26
C LEU A 132 18.39 6.55 -12.26
N VAL A 133 17.58 6.22 -11.26
CA VAL A 133 17.90 5.16 -10.27
C VAL A 133 18.10 3.82 -10.94
N ILE A 134 17.24 3.44 -11.89
CA ILE A 134 17.37 2.17 -12.63
C ILE A 134 18.70 2.13 -13.40
N ASN A 135 19.09 3.21 -14.06
CA ASN A 135 20.37 3.26 -14.79
C ASN A 135 21.60 3.19 -13.85
N VAL A 136 21.47 3.68 -12.60
CA VAL A 136 22.57 3.60 -11.63
C VAL A 136 22.82 2.16 -11.16
N TYR A 137 21.82 1.27 -11.23
CA TYR A 137 22.01 -0.15 -10.85
C TYR A 137 23.03 -0.88 -11.72
N ASP A 138 23.30 -0.46 -12.95
CA ASP A 138 24.39 -0.99 -13.79
C ASP A 138 25.76 -0.82 -13.13
N TYR A 139 25.87 0.12 -12.20
CA TYR A 139 27.09 0.40 -11.44
C TYR A 139 27.04 -0.07 -9.99
N SER A 140 25.99 -0.82 -9.59
CA SER A 140 25.77 -1.24 -8.20
C SER A 140 26.95 -1.97 -7.58
N SER A 141 27.67 -2.80 -8.36
CA SER A 141 28.86 -3.52 -7.90
C SER A 141 30.04 -2.62 -7.50
N LYS A 142 30.01 -1.34 -7.88
CA LYS A 142 31.04 -0.32 -7.56
C LYS A 142 30.64 0.59 -6.41
N LEU A 143 29.39 0.48 -5.94
CA LEU A 143 28.81 1.34 -4.91
C LEU A 143 28.83 0.63 -3.54
N PRO A 144 29.02 1.37 -2.45
CA PRO A 144 28.79 0.83 -1.11
C PRO A 144 27.36 0.33 -0.94
N ASP A 145 27.16 -0.79 -0.21
CA ASP A 145 25.85 -1.41 0.03
C ASP A 145 24.81 -0.41 0.57
N THR A 146 25.23 0.47 1.48
CA THR A 146 24.34 1.50 2.04
C THR A 146 23.77 2.44 0.96
N ILE A 147 24.55 2.75 -0.07
CA ILE A 147 24.10 3.57 -1.20
C ILE A 147 23.11 2.77 -2.04
N VAL A 148 23.42 1.51 -2.35
CA VAL A 148 22.54 0.62 -3.11
C VAL A 148 21.18 0.47 -2.39
N LEU A 149 21.19 0.18 -1.10
CA LEU A 149 19.97 0.10 -0.29
C LEU A 149 19.20 1.43 -0.25
N THR A 150 19.88 2.58 -0.22
CA THR A 150 19.24 3.89 -0.29
C THR A 150 18.56 4.10 -1.66
N LEU A 151 19.18 3.65 -2.75
CA LEU A 151 18.57 3.66 -4.08
C LEU A 151 17.32 2.77 -4.13
N TYR A 152 17.31 1.62 -3.44
CA TYR A 152 16.11 0.79 -3.31
C TYR A 152 14.96 1.54 -2.61
N ALA A 153 15.26 2.30 -1.55
CA ALA A 153 14.23 3.10 -0.88
C ALA A 153 13.60 4.15 -1.82
N ILE A 154 14.43 4.84 -2.61
CA ILE A 154 13.97 5.82 -3.61
C ILE A 154 13.16 5.12 -4.70
N HIS A 155 13.65 4.00 -5.23
CA HIS A 155 12.98 3.19 -6.25
C HIS A 155 11.58 2.79 -5.78
N ILE A 156 11.50 2.16 -4.60
CA ILE A 156 10.23 1.68 -4.02
C ILE A 156 9.25 2.84 -3.84
N TYR A 157 9.71 3.97 -3.32
CA TYR A 157 8.86 5.14 -3.16
C TYR A 157 8.32 5.64 -4.49
N CYS A 158 9.18 5.84 -5.49
CA CYS A 158 8.78 6.36 -6.80
C CYS A 158 7.84 5.38 -7.53
N ILE A 159 8.19 4.10 -7.60
CA ILE A 159 7.37 3.11 -8.32
C ILE A 159 6.01 2.91 -7.64
N LEU A 160 5.98 2.84 -6.32
CA LEU A 160 4.73 2.68 -5.58
C LEU A 160 3.81 3.88 -5.79
N GLU A 161 4.34 5.10 -5.73
CA GLU A 161 3.55 6.31 -5.94
C GLU A 161 3.03 6.42 -7.38
N LEU A 162 3.84 6.08 -8.38
CA LEU A 162 3.44 6.07 -9.79
C LEU A 162 2.35 5.02 -10.07
N ILE A 163 2.49 3.78 -9.54
CA ILE A 163 1.47 2.73 -9.68
C ILE A 163 0.15 3.17 -9.03
N LEU A 164 0.21 3.74 -7.82
CA LEU A 164 -0.98 4.19 -7.11
C LEU A 164 -1.66 5.37 -7.81
N ALA A 165 -0.88 6.31 -8.38
CA ALA A 165 -1.40 7.40 -9.18
C ALA A 165 -2.05 6.92 -10.49
N ALA A 166 -1.42 5.98 -11.18
CA ALA A 166 -1.96 5.39 -12.41
C ALA A 166 -3.28 4.64 -12.14
N THR A 167 -3.35 3.82 -11.08
CA THR A 167 -4.58 3.12 -10.69
C THR A 167 -5.69 4.10 -10.28
N ALA A 168 -5.37 5.16 -9.57
CA ALA A 168 -6.35 6.20 -9.22
C ALA A 168 -6.87 6.93 -10.46
N THR A 169 -6.01 7.22 -11.43
CA THR A 169 -6.40 7.87 -12.69
C THR A 169 -7.31 6.95 -13.52
N MET A 170 -6.98 5.67 -13.63
CA MET A 170 -7.80 4.68 -14.32
C MET A 170 -9.22 4.57 -13.71
N VAL A 171 -9.31 4.55 -12.38
CA VAL A 171 -10.62 4.46 -11.72
C VAL A 171 -11.42 5.76 -11.86
N ARG A 172 -10.78 6.94 -11.83
CA ARG A 172 -11.47 8.21 -12.13
C ARG A 172 -12.04 8.24 -13.54
N ALA A 173 -11.33 7.68 -14.53
CA ALA A 173 -11.81 7.58 -15.91
C ALA A 173 -13.03 6.64 -16.06
N MET A 174 -13.18 5.67 -15.15
CA MET A 174 -14.29 4.70 -15.16
C MET A 174 -15.48 5.09 -14.26
N SER A 175 -15.32 6.10 -13.41
CA SER A 175 -16.31 6.47 -12.40
C SER A 175 -16.20 7.94 -12.01
N ASP A 176 -17.31 8.55 -11.61
CA ASP A 176 -17.35 9.92 -11.08
C ASP A 176 -16.92 10.02 -9.61
N LEU A 177 -16.07 9.08 -9.16
CA LEU A 177 -15.62 9.02 -7.78
C LEU A 177 -14.46 9.99 -7.53
N GLU A 178 -14.61 10.85 -6.55
CA GLU A 178 -13.50 11.64 -6.02
C GLU A 178 -12.61 10.75 -5.14
N LEU A 179 -11.33 10.68 -5.49
CA LEU A 179 -10.34 9.82 -4.82
C LEU A 179 -9.33 10.67 -4.06
N GLU A 180 -9.04 10.28 -2.83
CA GLU A 180 -7.96 10.88 -2.03
C GLU A 180 -6.58 10.44 -2.55
N PRO A 181 -5.54 11.33 -2.49
CA PRO A 181 -4.16 10.94 -2.81
C PRO A 181 -3.66 9.90 -1.82
N GLN A 182 -2.77 9.00 -2.28
CA GLN A 182 -2.24 7.92 -1.47
C GLN A 182 -1.02 8.33 -0.63
N PHE A 183 -0.30 9.34 -1.07
CA PHE A 183 0.83 9.93 -0.37
C PHE A 183 0.56 11.43 -0.14
N ASN A 184 1.15 11.96 0.92
CA ASN A 184 1.08 13.37 1.27
C ASN A 184 2.48 13.83 1.71
N GLU A 185 3.41 13.94 0.75
CA GLU A 185 4.77 14.42 0.97
C GLU A 185 5.43 13.79 2.23
N PRO A 186 5.67 12.48 2.27
CA PRO A 186 6.16 11.78 3.46
C PRO A 186 7.52 12.34 3.95
N TYR A 187 8.31 12.90 3.05
CA TYR A 187 9.57 13.57 3.37
C TYR A 187 9.40 14.86 4.20
N LEU A 188 8.20 15.39 4.34
CA LEU A 188 7.88 16.53 5.20
C LEU A 188 7.38 16.12 6.60
N ALA A 189 7.36 14.85 6.94
CA ALA A 189 6.91 14.37 8.23
C ALA A 189 7.77 14.91 9.36
N THR A 190 7.12 15.42 10.41
CA THR A 190 7.79 15.99 11.58
C THR A 190 7.73 15.08 12.80
N SER A 191 7.16 13.88 12.65
CA SER A 191 7.05 12.87 13.70
C SER A 191 6.66 11.53 13.11
N LEU A 192 6.93 10.41 13.79
CA LEU A 192 6.55 9.08 13.36
C LEU A 192 5.03 8.94 13.21
N GLN A 193 4.26 9.50 14.10
CA GLN A 193 2.80 9.53 14.00
C GLN A 193 2.32 10.31 12.77
N ASP A 194 2.99 11.41 12.40
CA ASP A 194 2.68 12.17 11.17
C ASP A 194 3.06 11.37 9.93
N PHE A 195 4.24 10.73 9.93
CA PHE A 195 4.72 9.89 8.84
C PHE A 195 3.75 8.75 8.55
N TRP A 196 3.55 7.84 9.49
CA TRP A 196 2.75 6.63 9.30
C TRP A 196 1.25 6.86 9.23
N GLY A 197 0.73 7.86 9.93
CA GLY A 197 -0.72 8.09 10.04
C GLY A 197 -1.29 9.06 9.02
N ARG A 198 -0.47 9.95 8.42
CA ARG A 198 -0.98 11.08 7.64
C ARG A 198 -0.26 11.33 6.32
N ARG A 199 0.87 10.65 6.06
CA ARG A 199 1.71 10.96 4.89
C ARG A 199 2.07 9.77 4.05
N TRP A 200 2.48 8.67 4.66
CA TRP A 200 2.88 7.46 3.97
C TRP A 200 1.68 6.57 3.70
N ASN A 201 1.45 6.22 2.43
CA ASN A 201 0.45 5.24 1.97
C ASN A 201 -0.90 5.29 2.72
N LEU A 202 -1.64 6.38 2.55
CA LEU A 202 -2.87 6.70 3.29
C LEU A 202 -4.00 5.67 3.12
N MET A 203 -3.86 4.76 2.14
CA MET A 203 -4.78 3.64 1.97
C MET A 203 -4.71 2.67 3.14
N VAL A 204 -3.50 2.37 3.61
CA VAL A 204 -3.26 1.42 4.70
C VAL A 204 -3.92 1.87 6.00
N PRO A 205 -3.68 3.09 6.53
CA PRO A 205 -4.41 3.60 7.68
C PRO A 205 -5.94 3.63 7.46
N GLY A 206 -6.39 3.93 6.25
CA GLY A 206 -7.82 3.95 5.90
C GLY A 206 -8.51 2.59 6.05
N ILE A 207 -7.79 1.50 5.86
CA ILE A 207 -8.30 0.13 6.00
C ILE A 207 -8.02 -0.43 7.40
N LEU A 208 -6.82 -0.25 7.93
CA LEU A 208 -6.47 -0.77 9.25
C LEU A 208 -7.23 -0.09 10.39
N ARG A 209 -7.67 1.15 10.19
CA ARG A 209 -8.45 1.83 11.21
C ARG A 209 -9.76 1.11 11.54
N PRO A 210 -10.68 0.83 10.60
CA PRO A 210 -11.93 0.13 10.88
C PRO A 210 -11.77 -1.37 11.13
N THR A 211 -10.68 -2.01 10.67
CA THR A 211 -10.49 -3.46 10.77
C THR A 211 -9.66 -3.89 11.98
N VAL A 212 -8.74 -3.08 12.44
CA VAL A 212 -7.79 -3.41 13.51
C VAL A 212 -7.85 -2.38 14.65
N TYR A 213 -7.65 -1.10 14.33
CA TYR A 213 -7.54 -0.06 15.33
C TYR A 213 -8.82 0.12 16.15
N GLU A 214 -9.98 0.31 15.51
CA GLU A 214 -11.25 0.55 16.21
C GLU A 214 -11.70 -0.67 17.04
N PRO A 215 -11.63 -1.92 16.57
CA PRO A 215 -11.90 -3.09 17.39
C PRO A 215 -10.99 -3.21 18.60
N ILE A 216 -9.68 -2.95 18.46
CA ILE A 216 -8.75 -2.98 19.59
C ILE A 216 -9.07 -1.87 20.59
N VAL A 217 -9.39 -0.64 20.14
CA VAL A 217 -9.84 0.44 21.03
C VAL A 217 -11.08 0.02 21.83
N GLN A 218 -12.03 -0.67 21.20
CA GLN A 218 -13.23 -1.16 21.88
C GLN A 218 -12.89 -2.25 22.89
N LEU A 219 -12.05 -3.22 22.52
CA LEU A 219 -11.62 -4.32 23.40
C LEU A 219 -10.91 -3.78 24.65
N PHE A 220 -10.04 -2.78 24.49
CA PHE A 220 -9.28 -2.17 25.58
C PHE A 220 -9.95 -0.93 26.17
N SER A 221 -11.27 -0.75 25.95
CA SER A 221 -12.03 0.42 26.46
C SER A 221 -11.98 0.55 27.98
N VAL A 222 -11.81 -0.55 28.72
CA VAL A 222 -11.62 -0.60 30.17
C VAL A 222 -10.41 0.22 30.65
N LEU A 223 -9.39 0.40 29.82
CA LEU A 223 -8.22 1.24 30.12
C LEU A 223 -8.51 2.76 30.01
N GLY A 224 -9.74 3.13 29.64
CA GLY A 224 -10.13 4.49 29.36
C GLY A 224 -9.73 4.98 27.96
N ARG A 225 -10.43 6.03 27.49
CA ARG A 225 -10.36 6.55 26.11
C ARG A 225 -8.96 6.92 25.63
N ASN A 226 -8.07 7.29 26.52
CA ASN A 226 -6.71 7.73 26.16
C ASN A 226 -5.74 6.55 26.03
N TRP A 227 -5.85 5.56 26.90
CA TRP A 227 -4.93 4.44 26.95
C TRP A 227 -5.32 3.28 26.01
N SER A 228 -6.61 3.10 25.70
CA SER A 228 -7.08 2.11 24.74
C SER A 228 -6.52 2.30 23.31
N ARG A 229 -6.06 3.52 23.00
CA ARG A 229 -5.44 3.83 21.70
C ARG A 229 -4.01 3.30 21.56
N VAL A 230 -3.32 3.08 22.67
CA VAL A 230 -1.92 2.62 22.68
C VAL A 230 -1.81 1.21 22.07
N PRO A 231 -2.48 0.17 22.60
CA PRO A 231 -2.46 -1.17 21.99
C PRO A 231 -3.07 -1.16 20.58
N ALA A 232 -4.01 -0.26 20.27
CA ALA A 232 -4.62 -0.18 18.96
C ALA A 232 -3.62 0.29 17.87
N VAL A 233 -2.80 1.29 18.17
CA VAL A 233 -1.72 1.72 17.26
C VAL A 233 -0.73 0.58 17.07
N PHE A 234 -0.25 -0.03 18.15
CA PHE A 234 0.70 -1.13 18.06
C PHE A 234 0.15 -2.32 17.26
N GLY A 235 -1.12 -2.67 17.47
CA GLY A 235 -1.79 -3.72 16.71
C GLY A 235 -1.84 -3.46 15.20
N THR A 236 -1.96 -2.21 14.77
CA THR A 236 -1.88 -1.88 13.32
C THR A 236 -0.50 -2.15 12.74
N PHE A 237 0.57 -1.91 13.49
CA PHE A 237 1.94 -2.23 13.05
C PHE A 237 2.19 -3.75 12.99
N ILE A 238 1.67 -4.52 13.95
CA ILE A 238 1.75 -5.99 13.90
C ILE A 238 1.10 -6.52 12.61
N VAL A 239 -0.12 -6.09 12.32
CA VAL A 239 -0.82 -6.52 11.10
C VAL A 239 -0.07 -6.09 9.85
N SER A 240 0.46 -4.85 9.82
CA SER A 240 1.29 -4.38 8.71
C SER A 240 2.55 -5.24 8.52
N GLY A 241 3.22 -5.60 9.60
CA GLY A 241 4.39 -6.49 9.56
C GLY A 241 4.06 -7.86 8.97
N ILE A 242 3.00 -8.52 9.47
CA ILE A 242 2.54 -9.81 8.94
C ILE A 242 2.23 -9.73 7.43
N MET A 243 1.55 -8.66 7.00
CA MET A 243 1.19 -8.50 5.59
C MET A 243 2.43 -8.28 4.71
N HIS A 244 3.43 -7.56 5.19
CA HIS A 244 4.68 -7.36 4.44
C HIS A 244 5.53 -8.65 4.39
N GLU A 245 5.66 -9.40 5.49
CA GLU A 245 6.29 -10.72 5.47
C GLU A 245 5.64 -11.63 4.42
N LEU A 246 4.31 -11.64 4.36
CA LEU A 246 3.58 -12.43 3.38
C LEU A 246 3.83 -11.95 1.94
N ILE A 247 3.90 -10.64 1.68
CA ILE A 247 4.22 -10.08 0.36
C ILE A 247 5.62 -10.51 -0.07
N PHE A 248 6.62 -10.39 0.82
CA PHE A 248 7.99 -10.81 0.53
C PHE A 248 8.08 -12.32 0.31
N TYR A 249 7.34 -13.12 1.07
CA TYR A 249 7.22 -14.56 0.82
C TYR A 249 6.67 -14.87 -0.58
N TYR A 250 5.65 -14.14 -1.04
CA TYR A 250 5.14 -14.33 -2.41
C TYR A 250 6.16 -13.94 -3.47
N MET A 251 6.92 -12.87 -3.26
CA MET A 251 7.93 -12.41 -4.24
C MET A 251 9.17 -13.30 -4.24
N GLY A 252 9.76 -13.55 -3.08
CA GLY A 252 11.03 -14.27 -2.94
C GLY A 252 10.90 -15.79 -2.94
N ARG A 253 9.74 -16.34 -2.54
CA ARG A 253 9.52 -17.78 -2.26
C ARG A 253 10.50 -18.32 -1.20
N VAL A 254 10.99 -17.44 -0.35
CA VAL A 254 11.91 -17.73 0.76
C VAL A 254 11.15 -17.57 2.07
N TRP A 255 11.35 -18.50 3.01
CA TRP A 255 10.70 -18.41 4.31
C TRP A 255 11.09 -17.12 5.04
N PRO A 256 10.11 -16.45 5.71
CA PRO A 256 10.38 -15.25 6.49
C PRO A 256 11.48 -15.46 7.55
N ASP A 257 12.41 -14.51 7.66
CA ASP A 257 13.34 -14.41 8.79
C ASP A 257 12.90 -13.41 9.85
N TRP A 258 11.72 -12.82 9.64
CA TRP A 258 11.03 -11.90 10.53
C TRP A 258 11.71 -10.53 10.71
N LYS A 259 12.69 -10.16 9.88
CA LYS A 259 13.32 -8.83 9.93
C LYS A 259 12.33 -7.73 9.58
N ILE A 260 11.48 -7.96 8.60
CA ILE A 260 10.41 -7.00 8.23
C ILE A 260 9.44 -6.84 9.40
N MET A 261 9.07 -7.92 10.08
CA MET A 261 8.26 -7.84 11.29
C MET A 261 8.94 -6.98 12.36
N TRP A 262 10.24 -7.15 12.61
CA TRP A 262 10.99 -6.32 13.55
C TRP A 262 11.01 -4.85 13.15
N PHE A 263 11.13 -4.55 11.85
CA PHE A 263 11.00 -3.18 11.35
C PHE A 263 9.67 -2.55 11.78
N PHE A 264 8.55 -3.24 11.56
CA PHE A 264 7.24 -2.75 11.95
C PHE A 264 7.06 -2.68 13.47
N LEU A 265 7.55 -3.64 14.23
CA LEU A 265 7.47 -3.63 15.69
C LEU A 265 8.23 -2.46 16.30
N ILE A 266 9.47 -2.20 15.87
CA ILE A 266 10.28 -1.08 16.35
C ILE A 266 9.60 0.24 16.00
N ASN A 267 9.14 0.42 14.76
CA ASN A 267 8.41 1.62 14.37
C ASN A 267 7.10 1.77 15.15
N GLY A 268 6.39 0.68 15.41
CA GLY A 268 5.17 0.65 16.22
C GLY A 268 5.41 1.06 17.66
N VAL A 269 6.44 0.50 18.31
CA VAL A 269 6.84 0.88 19.69
C VAL A 269 7.21 2.35 19.75
N CYS A 270 8.11 2.82 18.87
CA CYS A 270 8.58 4.20 18.87
C CYS A 270 7.44 5.18 18.58
N THR A 271 6.54 4.88 17.63
CA THR A 271 5.34 5.70 17.37
C THR A 271 4.43 5.74 18.60
N THR A 272 4.26 4.63 19.28
CA THR A 272 3.44 4.54 20.49
C THR A 272 4.03 5.35 21.63
N VAL A 273 5.34 5.22 21.87
CA VAL A 273 6.08 6.00 22.86
C VAL A 273 5.98 7.50 22.55
N GLU A 274 6.16 7.88 21.27
CA GLU A 274 5.99 9.28 20.84
C GLU A 274 4.59 9.83 21.18
N ILE A 275 3.54 9.04 20.95
CA ILE A 275 2.17 9.42 21.29
C ILE A 275 2.00 9.60 22.80
N ILE A 276 2.58 8.71 23.61
CA ILE A 276 2.52 8.79 25.07
C ILE A 276 3.23 10.05 25.56
N ILE A 277 4.46 10.31 25.07
CA ILE A 277 5.23 11.49 25.44
C ILE A 277 4.50 12.78 25.04
N LYS A 278 3.98 12.87 23.83
CA LYS A 278 3.20 14.03 23.37
C LYS A 278 1.99 14.33 24.25
N LYS A 279 1.34 13.29 24.76
CA LYS A 279 0.22 13.42 25.70
C LYS A 279 0.70 13.89 27.08
N ALA A 280 1.78 13.31 27.60
CA ALA A 280 2.34 13.68 28.91
C ALA A 280 2.78 15.15 28.94
N VAL A 281 3.38 15.62 27.86
CA VAL A 281 3.86 17.04 27.76
C VAL A 281 2.73 18.01 27.42
N ASN A 282 1.50 17.56 27.15
CA ASN A 282 0.33 18.39 26.81
C ASN A 282 0.61 19.48 25.75
N GLY A 283 1.47 19.20 24.77
CA GLY A 283 1.83 20.12 23.70
C GLY A 283 2.71 21.32 24.13
N ARG A 284 3.17 21.34 25.38
CA ARG A 284 4.03 22.43 25.91
C ARG A 284 5.42 22.42 25.23
N TRP A 285 5.85 21.30 24.71
CA TRP A 285 7.14 21.19 24.06
C TRP A 285 7.00 20.54 22.68
N ARG A 286 7.58 21.17 21.67
CA ARG A 286 7.62 20.67 20.29
C ARG A 286 9.00 20.91 19.73
N PHE A 287 9.55 19.94 19.02
CA PHE A 287 10.76 20.16 18.26
C PHE A 287 10.53 21.20 17.16
N PRO A 288 11.53 22.04 16.85
CA PRO A 288 11.54 22.81 15.61
C PRO A 288 11.26 21.90 14.40
N THR A 289 10.51 22.41 13.43
CA THR A 289 10.04 21.62 12.28
C THR A 289 11.19 20.89 11.56
N VAL A 290 12.32 21.56 11.37
CA VAL A 290 13.49 20.97 10.70
C VAL A 290 14.07 19.80 11.51
N VAL A 291 14.23 19.98 12.82
CA VAL A 291 14.73 18.93 13.71
C VAL A 291 13.79 17.75 13.74
N GLY A 292 12.48 17.99 13.84
CA GLY A 292 11.48 16.92 13.77
C GLY A 292 11.53 16.12 12.47
N ARG A 293 11.72 16.80 11.32
CA ARG A 293 11.90 16.13 10.02
C ARG A 293 13.14 15.25 9.97
N VAL A 294 14.29 15.81 10.34
CA VAL A 294 15.57 15.08 10.33
C VAL A 294 15.52 13.86 11.23
N LEU A 295 15.00 13.98 12.44
CA LEU A 295 14.86 12.87 13.37
C LEU A 295 13.90 11.81 12.86
N THR A 296 12.75 12.20 12.31
CA THR A 296 11.75 11.26 11.81
C THR A 296 12.26 10.50 10.59
N LEU A 297 12.75 11.21 9.57
CA LEU A 297 13.25 10.61 8.35
C LEU A 297 14.52 9.79 8.61
N GLY A 298 15.42 10.30 9.45
CA GLY A 298 16.63 9.60 9.86
C GLY A 298 16.29 8.27 10.55
N PHE A 299 15.34 8.29 11.50
CA PHE A 299 14.90 7.07 12.20
C PHE A 299 14.27 6.04 11.22
N VAL A 300 13.34 6.48 10.36
CA VAL A 300 12.70 5.61 9.37
C VAL A 300 13.75 5.05 8.40
N MET A 301 14.69 5.89 7.92
CA MET A 301 15.74 5.45 7.01
C MET A 301 16.69 4.46 7.66
N VAL A 302 17.18 4.73 8.87
CA VAL A 302 18.10 3.83 9.60
C VAL A 302 17.44 2.48 9.85
N THR A 303 16.19 2.46 10.33
CA THR A 303 15.48 1.20 10.56
C THR A 303 15.17 0.46 9.25
N SER A 304 14.92 1.19 8.16
CA SER A 304 14.72 0.60 6.83
C SER A 304 16.01 -0.02 6.28
N LEU A 305 17.13 0.68 6.34
CA LEU A 305 18.44 0.20 5.90
C LEU A 305 18.91 -1.03 6.70
N TRP A 306 18.52 -1.12 7.95
CA TRP A 306 18.89 -2.24 8.81
C TRP A 306 18.01 -3.46 8.63
N LEU A 307 16.68 -3.30 8.54
CA LEU A 307 15.72 -4.41 8.70
C LEU A 307 14.85 -4.66 7.47
N PHE A 308 14.52 -3.63 6.69
CA PHE A 308 13.52 -3.74 5.63
C PHE A 308 14.16 -3.89 4.25
N LEU A 309 15.10 -3.02 3.91
CA LEU A 309 15.69 -2.97 2.58
C LEU A 309 16.62 -4.17 2.25
N PRO A 310 17.37 -4.75 3.20
CA PRO A 310 18.17 -5.93 2.91
C PRO A 310 17.33 -7.15 2.48
N GLU A 311 16.04 -7.17 2.81
CA GLU A 311 15.16 -8.26 2.39
C GLU A 311 14.88 -8.26 0.87
N PHE A 312 15.04 -7.12 0.19
CA PHE A 312 14.97 -7.05 -1.27
C PHE A 312 16.13 -7.81 -1.93
N GLU A 313 17.32 -7.74 -1.34
CA GLU A 313 18.48 -8.51 -1.81
C GLU A 313 18.33 -9.99 -1.46
N ARG A 314 17.96 -10.30 -0.23
CA ARG A 314 17.73 -11.68 0.21
C ARG A 314 16.73 -12.43 -0.66
N CYS A 315 15.72 -11.73 -1.14
CA CYS A 315 14.68 -12.28 -2.01
C CYS A 315 14.96 -12.10 -3.51
N ASN A 316 16.11 -11.55 -3.91
CA ASN A 316 16.52 -11.23 -5.28
C ASN A 316 15.44 -10.42 -6.03
N ILE A 317 14.74 -9.51 -5.33
CA ILE A 317 13.58 -8.80 -5.88
C ILE A 317 14.02 -7.80 -6.93
N VAL A 318 15.07 -7.02 -6.65
CA VAL A 318 15.51 -5.95 -7.56
C VAL A 318 16.13 -6.54 -8.82
N GLU A 319 17.03 -7.51 -8.70
CA GLU A 319 17.67 -8.17 -9.85
C GLU A 319 16.62 -8.75 -10.79
N ARG A 320 15.73 -9.60 -10.27
CA ARG A 320 14.65 -10.18 -11.07
C ARG A 320 13.69 -9.14 -11.64
N GLY A 321 13.45 -8.04 -10.92
CA GLY A 321 12.64 -6.92 -11.40
C GLY A 321 13.28 -6.19 -12.58
N LEU A 322 14.59 -5.97 -12.53
CA LEU A 322 15.37 -5.35 -13.60
C LEU A 322 15.39 -6.24 -14.86
N ASP A 323 15.55 -7.55 -14.71
CA ASP A 323 15.48 -8.52 -15.82
C ASP A 323 14.11 -8.45 -16.53
N GLU A 324 13.02 -8.30 -15.77
CA GLU A 324 11.69 -8.11 -16.34
C GLU A 324 11.59 -6.79 -17.11
N TYR A 325 12.16 -5.68 -16.62
CA TYR A 325 12.18 -4.40 -17.35
C TYR A 325 13.00 -4.49 -18.63
N ALA A 326 14.16 -5.13 -18.60
CA ALA A 326 14.98 -5.38 -19.78
C ALA A 326 14.23 -6.18 -20.83
N THR A 327 13.52 -7.24 -20.41
CA THR A 327 12.69 -8.05 -21.30
C THR A 327 11.56 -7.23 -21.95
N ILE A 328 10.86 -6.40 -21.17
CA ILE A 328 9.78 -5.55 -21.68
C ILE A 328 10.34 -4.52 -22.69
N SER A 329 11.48 -3.91 -22.40
CA SER A 329 12.10 -2.93 -23.29
C SER A 329 12.55 -3.57 -24.61
N ALA A 330 13.11 -4.77 -24.58
CA ALA A 330 13.50 -5.52 -25.77
C ALA A 330 12.29 -5.85 -26.67
N VAL A 331 11.19 -6.34 -26.07
CA VAL A 331 9.95 -6.63 -26.83
C VAL A 331 9.35 -5.35 -27.41
N ALA A 332 9.34 -4.25 -26.68
CA ALA A 332 8.86 -2.96 -27.19
C ALA A 332 9.70 -2.46 -28.38
N ALA A 333 11.03 -2.59 -28.30
CA ALA A 333 11.92 -2.22 -29.39
C ALA A 333 11.70 -3.09 -30.65
N GLU A 334 11.44 -4.39 -30.48
CA GLU A 334 11.14 -5.31 -31.60
C GLU A 334 9.82 -4.96 -32.28
N ILE A 335 8.75 -4.69 -31.50
CA ILE A 335 7.46 -4.24 -32.03
C ILE A 335 7.62 -2.94 -32.82
N THR A 336 8.37 -1.97 -32.30
CA THR A 336 8.62 -0.69 -32.98
C THR A 336 9.36 -0.90 -34.29
N ARG A 337 10.37 -1.78 -34.35
CA ARG A 337 11.10 -2.11 -35.57
C ARG A 337 10.18 -2.78 -36.60
N SER A 338 9.35 -3.72 -36.16
CA SER A 338 8.42 -4.42 -37.08
C SER A 338 7.37 -3.46 -37.65
N MET A 339 6.87 -2.51 -36.86
CA MET A 339 5.94 -1.48 -37.32
C MET A 339 6.59 -0.52 -38.32
N THR A 340 7.84 -0.09 -38.08
CA THR A 340 8.58 0.75 -39.02
C THR A 340 8.93 0.02 -40.32
N SER A 341 9.29 -1.26 -40.25
CA SER A 341 9.59 -2.07 -41.47
C SER A 341 8.34 -2.42 -42.31
N SER A 342 7.13 -2.34 -41.73
CA SER A 342 5.87 -2.55 -42.47
C SER A 342 5.33 -1.27 -43.11
N LEU A 343 5.92 -0.12 -42.84
CA LEU A 343 5.55 1.19 -43.39
C LEU A 343 6.44 1.61 -44.60
N PHE A 344 7.49 0.86 -44.86
CA PHE A 344 8.41 1.01 -45.97
C PHE A 344 8.43 -0.29 -46.82
#